data_919937f701ab644b5bb6bd670c087e3d
#
_entry.id   919937f701ab644b5bb6bd670c087e3d
#
_cell.length_a   1.000
_cell.length_b   1.000
_cell.length_c   1.000
_cell.angle_alpha   90.00
_cell.angle_beta   90.00
_cell.angle_gamma   90.00
#
_symmetry.space_group_name_H-M   'P 1'
#
loop_
_entity.id
_entity.type
_entity.pdbx_description
1 polymer ?
#
loop_
_entity_poly.entity_id
_entity_poly.type
_entity_poly.pdbx_seq_one_letter_code
_entity_poly.pdbx_strand_id
1 'polypeptide(L)'
;KSLSIGPSVFLNLVDDILMWLKFSSGIKGSFWMSKSALGNRNGLQISLYGDKGSANWIQTEPEILKLFSNDGTCTILDRGGRTKVCGSPRYNRYKAGHPAGFLEAFANLYSDIADAFIQFDEAGAHQNPYVFGFDHSVKGLNLFAAACKSNEYGSWEELKPVVF
;
A
#
# COMPACT_ATOMS: atom_id res chain seq x y z
N LYS A 1 -22.64 -2.69 11.62
CA LYS A 1 -24.02 -2.96 11.15
C LYS A 1 -24.06 -4.36 10.58
N SER A 2 -24.95 -5.20 11.06
CA SER A 2 -25.26 -6.48 10.45
C SER A 2 -26.31 -6.26 9.37
N LEU A 3 -26.08 -6.74 8.15
CA LEU A 3 -27.06 -6.76 7.07
C LEU A 3 -27.60 -8.19 6.97
N SER A 4 -28.90 -8.37 7.11
CA SER A 4 -29.54 -9.65 6.85
C SER A 4 -29.95 -9.73 5.38
N ILE A 5 -29.42 -10.72 4.66
CA ILE A 5 -29.77 -11.00 3.27
C ILE A 5 -30.40 -12.39 3.23
N GLY A 6 -31.72 -12.44 3.05
CA GLY A 6 -32.48 -13.69 3.02
C GLY A 6 -32.61 -14.37 4.39
N PRO A 7 -33.30 -15.51 4.47
CA PRO A 7 -33.56 -16.18 5.74
C PRO A 7 -32.30 -16.87 6.27
N SER A 8 -31.38 -16.22 6.92
CA SER A 8 -30.27 -16.76 7.70
C SER A 8 -28.84 -16.42 7.27
N VAL A 9 -28.61 -15.48 6.36
CA VAL A 9 -27.24 -15.06 6.06
C VAL A 9 -26.96 -13.71 6.71
N PHE A 10 -26.14 -13.69 7.75
CA PHE A 10 -25.63 -12.46 8.35
C PHE A 10 -24.24 -12.17 7.76
N LEU A 11 -24.11 -11.04 7.07
CA LEU A 11 -22.81 -10.52 6.64
C LEU A 11 -22.38 -9.42 7.61
N ASN A 12 -21.33 -9.68 8.36
CA ASN A 12 -20.65 -8.66 9.15
C ASN A 12 -19.69 -7.92 8.22
N LEU A 13 -20.06 -6.70 7.81
CA LEU A 13 -19.20 -5.83 7.03
C LEU A 13 -18.43 -4.92 7.98
N VAL A 14 -17.13 -4.87 7.77
CA VAL A 14 -16.24 -3.95 8.47
C VAL A 14 -16.15 -2.67 7.64
N ASP A 15 -16.70 -1.58 8.16
CA ASP A 15 -16.69 -0.27 7.49
C ASP A 15 -15.45 0.53 7.87
N ASP A 16 -14.94 0.34 9.08
CA ASP A 16 -13.77 1.04 9.63
C ASP A 16 -12.82 0.06 10.30
N ILE A 17 -11.54 0.23 10.05
CA ILE A 17 -10.45 -0.51 10.69
C ILE A 17 -9.38 0.48 11.14
N LEU A 18 -8.98 0.40 12.41
CA LEU A 18 -7.79 1.03 12.95
C LEU A 18 -6.93 -0.04 13.60
N MET A 19 -5.72 -0.23 13.09
CA MET A 19 -4.77 -1.20 13.60
C MET A 19 -3.51 -0.54 14.11
N TRP A 20 -3.00 -1.02 15.23
CA TRP A 20 -1.63 -0.77 15.68
C TRP A 20 -0.76 -1.96 15.30
N LEU A 21 0.41 -1.69 14.74
CA LEU A 21 1.34 -2.68 14.23
C LEU A 21 2.67 -2.59 14.98
N LYS A 22 3.25 -3.75 15.31
CA LYS A 22 4.63 -3.87 15.79
C LYS A 22 5.38 -4.80 14.86
N PHE A 23 6.47 -4.33 14.32
CA PHE A 23 7.34 -5.13 13.47
C PHE A 23 8.46 -5.75 14.30
N SER A 24 8.97 -6.91 13.89
CA SER A 24 10.09 -7.58 14.54
C SER A 24 11.37 -6.73 14.59
N SER A 25 11.51 -5.79 13.65
CA SER A 25 12.58 -4.79 13.64
C SER A 25 12.48 -3.70 14.71
N GLY A 26 11.39 -3.68 15.51
CA GLY A 26 11.11 -2.64 16.49
C GLY A 26 10.33 -1.44 15.95
N ILE A 27 10.11 -1.36 14.63
CA ILE A 27 9.27 -0.33 14.03
C ILE A 27 7.83 -0.49 14.52
N LYS A 28 7.17 0.63 14.76
CA LYS A 28 5.73 0.68 15.08
C LYS A 28 5.01 1.37 13.94
N GLY A 29 3.78 0.95 13.69
CA GLY A 29 2.93 1.56 12.67
C GLY A 29 1.48 1.60 13.10
N SER A 30 0.71 2.37 12.37
CA SER A 30 -0.75 2.36 12.43
C SER A 30 -1.29 2.26 11.01
N PHE A 31 -2.40 1.62 10.87
CA PHE A 31 -3.15 1.53 9.63
C PHE A 31 -4.59 1.89 9.90
N TRP A 32 -5.12 2.81 9.12
CA TRP A 32 -6.53 3.18 9.16
C TRP A 32 -7.15 3.06 7.78
N MET A 33 -8.29 2.42 7.72
CA MET A 33 -9.13 2.30 6.53
C MET A 33 -10.59 2.53 6.93
N SER A 34 -11.30 3.34 6.15
CA SER A 34 -12.70 3.62 6.38
C SER A 34 -13.45 3.71 5.06
N LYS A 35 -14.66 3.15 5.04
CA LYS A 35 -15.64 3.32 3.97
C LYS A 35 -16.66 4.41 4.29
N SER A 36 -16.68 4.88 5.54
CA SER A 36 -17.67 5.83 6.05
C SER A 36 -17.09 7.24 6.29
N ALA A 37 -15.80 7.45 6.06
CA ALA A 37 -15.12 8.73 6.27
C ALA A 37 -15.49 9.73 5.18
N LEU A 38 -16.60 10.45 5.36
CA LEU A 38 -17.06 11.46 4.41
C LEU A 38 -16.00 12.54 4.18
N GLY A 39 -15.85 12.96 2.93
CA GLY A 39 -14.86 13.96 2.52
C GLY A 39 -13.51 13.39 2.10
N ASN A 40 -13.21 12.14 2.45
CA ASN A 40 -12.03 11.43 1.95
C ASN A 40 -12.36 10.71 0.65
N ARG A 41 -11.61 11.03 -0.41
CA ARG A 41 -11.78 10.44 -1.74
C ARG A 41 -10.69 9.40 -1.93
N ASN A 42 -10.96 8.11 -1.87
CA ASN A 42 -10.01 7.02 -2.15
C ASN A 42 -8.52 7.40 -1.95
N GLY A 43 -8.25 8.24 -0.98
CA GLY A 43 -6.98 8.91 -0.78
C GLY A 43 -6.05 8.05 0.06
N LEU A 44 -5.28 7.16 -0.60
CA LEU A 44 -4.18 6.50 0.09
C LEU A 44 -3.16 7.55 0.54
N GLN A 45 -2.82 7.52 1.81
CA GLN A 45 -1.74 8.32 2.38
C GLN A 45 -0.73 7.41 3.06
N ILE A 46 0.56 7.69 2.84
CA ILE A 46 1.66 6.99 3.49
C ILE A 46 2.54 8.03 4.17
N SER A 47 2.78 7.84 5.47
CA SER A 47 3.67 8.67 6.27
C SER A 47 4.71 7.80 6.96
N LEU A 48 5.97 8.19 6.85
CA LEU A 48 7.09 7.55 7.53
C LEU A 48 7.73 8.57 8.47
N TYR A 49 8.00 8.16 9.69
CA TYR A 49 8.63 9.01 10.71
C TYR A 49 9.88 8.34 11.26
N GLY A 50 10.95 9.08 11.32
CA GLY A 50 12.25 8.67 11.85
C GLY A 50 12.89 9.76 12.71
N ASP A 51 14.00 9.45 13.32
CA ASP A 51 14.78 10.36 14.19
C ASP A 51 15.43 11.53 13.42
N LYS A 52 15.67 11.35 12.12
CA LYS A 52 16.31 12.36 11.26
C LYS A 52 15.33 13.15 10.41
N GLY A 53 14.08 12.73 10.35
CA GLY A 53 13.06 13.39 9.56
C GLY A 53 11.87 12.48 9.24
N SER A 54 11.00 12.97 8.35
CA SER A 54 9.84 12.22 7.91
C SER A 54 9.58 12.37 6.42
N ALA A 55 8.81 11.43 5.87
CA ALA A 55 8.34 11.47 4.49
C ALA A 55 6.82 11.31 4.47
N ASN A 56 6.15 12.08 3.61
CA ASN A 56 4.71 12.02 3.44
C ASN A 56 4.36 12.04 1.95
N TRP A 57 3.51 11.11 1.55
CA TRP A 57 2.94 11.03 0.22
C TRP A 57 1.43 10.80 0.30
N ILE A 58 0.69 11.44 -0.59
CA ILE A 58 -0.77 11.29 -0.69
C ILE A 58 -1.18 11.06 -2.15
N GLN A 59 -2.06 10.12 -2.38
CA GLN A 59 -2.52 9.71 -3.70
C GLN A 59 -3.24 10.82 -4.46
N THR A 60 -3.87 11.77 -3.78
CA THR A 60 -4.55 12.89 -4.42
C THR A 60 -3.59 13.94 -5.00
N GLU A 61 -2.30 13.89 -4.59
CA GLU A 61 -1.20 14.69 -5.12
C GLU A 61 -0.03 13.76 -5.51
N PRO A 62 -0.21 12.83 -6.46
CA PRO A 62 0.69 11.70 -6.65
C PRO A 62 2.09 12.09 -7.13
N GLU A 63 2.21 13.27 -7.75
CA GLU A 63 3.46 13.80 -8.28
C GLU A 63 4.44 14.31 -7.22
N ILE A 64 3.99 14.44 -5.97
CA ILE A 64 4.71 15.16 -4.92
C ILE A 64 5.04 14.23 -3.75
N LEU A 65 6.32 14.21 -3.35
CA LEU A 65 6.77 13.63 -2.09
C LEU A 65 7.30 14.75 -1.18
N LYS A 66 6.72 14.89 0.01
CA LYS A 66 7.16 15.86 1.02
C LYS A 66 8.13 15.19 2.00
N LEU A 67 9.30 15.80 2.16
CA LEU A 67 10.31 15.38 3.13
C LEU A 67 10.48 16.49 4.18
N PHE A 68 10.54 16.10 5.44
CA PHE A 68 10.76 17.02 6.55
C PHE A 68 12.01 16.59 7.31
N SER A 69 12.95 17.49 7.47
CA SER A 69 14.18 17.26 8.23
C SER A 69 14.02 17.75 9.67
N ASN A 70 14.86 17.26 10.57
CA ASN A 70 14.81 17.61 12.01
C ASN A 70 15.21 19.06 12.30
N ASP A 71 15.80 19.77 11.34
CA ASP A 71 16.10 21.21 11.39
C ASP A 71 14.90 22.11 11.04
N GLY A 72 13.74 21.50 10.76
CA GLY A 72 12.52 22.22 10.35
C GLY A 72 12.41 22.47 8.85
N THR A 73 13.38 22.03 8.04
CA THR A 73 13.32 22.19 6.58
C THR A 73 12.28 21.26 5.99
N CYS A 74 11.43 21.80 5.09
CA CYS A 74 10.54 21.02 4.24
C CYS A 74 11.04 21.03 2.81
N THR A 75 11.33 19.87 2.28
CA THR A 75 11.72 19.67 0.86
C THR A 75 10.57 19.01 0.11
N ILE A 76 10.15 19.62 -0.98
CA ILE A 76 9.16 19.06 -1.89
C ILE A 76 9.91 18.46 -3.08
N LEU A 77 9.79 17.14 -3.23
CA LEU A 77 10.29 16.43 -4.40
C LEU A 77 9.15 16.26 -5.39
N ASP A 78 9.33 16.83 -6.55
CA ASP A 78 8.43 16.67 -7.69
C ASP A 78 8.91 15.54 -8.59
N ARG A 79 8.01 14.89 -9.32
CA ARG A 79 8.34 13.83 -10.28
C ARG A 79 9.35 14.26 -11.34
N GLY A 80 9.36 15.54 -11.73
CA GLY A 80 10.35 16.11 -12.63
C GLY A 80 11.73 16.30 -12.01
N GLY A 81 11.89 16.02 -10.71
CA GLY A 81 13.16 16.15 -9.99
C GLY A 81 14.22 15.17 -10.48
N ARG A 82 15.49 15.46 -10.16
CA ARG A 82 16.64 14.65 -10.59
C ARG A 82 16.93 13.47 -9.62
N THR A 83 15.91 12.88 -9.05
CA THR A 83 16.12 11.67 -8.24
C THR A 83 16.33 10.45 -9.14
N LYS A 84 17.09 9.45 -8.66
CA LYS A 84 17.31 8.21 -9.41
C LYS A 84 16.02 7.50 -9.79
N VAL A 85 15.02 7.56 -8.92
CA VAL A 85 13.71 6.94 -9.14
C VAL A 85 12.96 7.68 -10.26
N CYS A 86 12.92 9.01 -10.21
CA CYS A 86 12.26 9.83 -11.24
C CYS A 86 12.90 9.68 -12.63
N GLY A 87 14.19 9.31 -12.70
CA GLY A 87 14.90 9.06 -13.97
C GLY A 87 14.54 7.71 -14.62
N SER A 88 13.84 6.83 -13.92
CA SER A 88 13.45 5.53 -14.47
C SER A 88 12.32 5.69 -15.51
N PRO A 89 12.43 5.08 -16.71
CA PRO A 89 11.34 5.08 -17.71
C PRO A 89 10.01 4.56 -17.16
N ARG A 90 10.05 3.65 -16.17
CA ARG A 90 8.88 3.11 -15.50
C ARG A 90 8.05 4.21 -14.83
N TYR A 91 8.68 5.22 -14.22
CA TYR A 91 8.03 6.28 -13.45
C TYR A 91 7.97 7.62 -14.17
N ASN A 92 8.55 7.71 -15.36
CA ASN A 92 8.67 8.95 -16.12
C ASN A 92 8.36 8.76 -17.61
N ARG A 93 7.24 8.06 -17.90
CA ARG A 93 6.76 7.84 -19.29
C ARG A 93 6.35 9.14 -19.96
N TYR A 94 5.78 10.06 -19.20
CA TYR A 94 5.40 11.40 -19.63
C TYR A 94 6.27 12.46 -18.96
N LYS A 95 6.56 13.51 -19.67
CA LYS A 95 7.29 14.66 -19.10
C LYS A 95 6.54 15.21 -17.89
N ALA A 96 7.27 15.69 -16.88
CA ALA A 96 6.71 16.44 -15.77
C ALA A 96 5.80 17.58 -16.29
N GLY A 97 4.68 17.81 -15.63
CA GLY A 97 3.64 18.73 -16.07
C GLY A 97 2.50 18.08 -16.89
N HIS A 98 2.67 16.82 -17.33
CA HIS A 98 1.55 16.02 -17.81
C HIS A 98 1.01 15.18 -16.66
N PRO A 99 -0.32 15.15 -16.44
CA PRO A 99 -0.88 14.34 -15.34
C PRO A 99 -0.44 12.89 -15.45
N ALA A 100 0.11 12.37 -14.37
CA ALA A 100 0.40 10.96 -14.16
C ALA A 100 -0.36 10.46 -12.93
N GLY A 101 -0.42 9.15 -12.71
CA GLY A 101 -1.04 8.60 -11.50
C GLY A 101 -1.78 7.30 -11.77
N PHE A 102 -3.09 7.26 -11.57
CA PHE A 102 -3.89 6.02 -11.59
C PHE A 102 -3.74 5.20 -12.88
N LEU A 103 -3.90 5.85 -14.04
CA LEU A 103 -3.78 5.14 -15.34
C LEU A 103 -2.37 4.61 -15.59
N GLU A 104 -1.34 5.40 -15.25
CA GLU A 104 0.06 4.94 -15.38
C GLU A 104 0.39 3.81 -14.41
N ALA A 105 -0.14 3.84 -13.20
CA ALA A 105 0.02 2.76 -12.24
C ALA A 105 -0.54 1.45 -12.78
N PHE A 106 -1.74 1.48 -13.38
CA PHE A 106 -2.31 0.32 -14.06
C PHE A 106 -1.52 -0.10 -15.30
N ALA A 107 -1.05 0.84 -16.11
CA ALA A 107 -0.21 0.52 -17.26
C ALA A 107 1.10 -0.16 -16.84
N ASN A 108 1.70 0.27 -15.73
CA ASN A 108 2.86 -0.41 -15.15
C ASN A 108 2.51 -1.83 -14.69
N LEU A 109 1.40 -2.01 -13.97
CA LEU A 109 0.95 -3.32 -13.51
C LEU A 109 0.77 -4.30 -14.69
N TYR A 110 0.07 -3.89 -15.74
CA TYR A 110 -0.13 -4.77 -16.90
C TYR A 110 1.17 -5.05 -17.66
N SER A 111 2.09 -4.09 -17.76
CA SER A 111 3.42 -4.33 -18.34
C SER A 111 4.21 -5.33 -17.51
N ASP A 112 4.19 -5.21 -16.17
CA ASP A 112 4.89 -6.14 -15.29
C ASP A 112 4.32 -7.55 -15.37
N ILE A 113 3.00 -7.69 -15.48
CA ILE A 113 2.34 -8.99 -15.66
C ILE A 113 2.76 -9.59 -17.01
N ALA A 114 2.78 -8.81 -18.09
CA ALA A 114 3.21 -9.30 -19.41
C ALA A 114 4.67 -9.75 -19.37
N ASP A 115 5.57 -8.97 -18.76
CA ASP A 115 6.98 -9.34 -18.58
C ASP A 115 7.13 -10.63 -17.76
N ALA A 116 6.31 -10.79 -16.71
CA ALA A 116 6.32 -12.01 -15.90
C ALA A 116 5.86 -13.24 -16.69
N PHE A 117 4.88 -13.11 -17.57
CA PHE A 117 4.45 -14.18 -18.46
C PHE A 117 5.55 -14.58 -19.44
N ILE A 118 6.23 -13.60 -20.07
CA ILE A 118 7.35 -13.88 -20.98
C ILE A 118 8.46 -14.63 -20.24
N GLN A 119 8.86 -14.15 -19.04
CA GLN A 119 9.86 -14.83 -18.23
C GLN A 119 9.45 -16.25 -17.85
N PHE A 120 8.16 -16.46 -17.55
CA PHE A 120 7.66 -17.79 -17.20
C PHE A 120 7.70 -18.75 -18.39
N ASP A 121 7.33 -18.30 -19.58
CA ASP A 121 7.40 -19.10 -20.81
C ASP A 121 8.84 -19.48 -21.15
N GLU A 122 9.80 -18.59 -20.93
CA GLU A 122 11.21 -18.83 -21.25
C GLU A 122 11.94 -19.70 -20.20
N ALA A 123 11.63 -19.51 -18.91
CA ALA A 123 12.41 -20.08 -17.81
C ALA A 123 11.60 -20.91 -16.80
N GLY A 124 10.28 -21.06 -17.01
CA GLY A 124 9.38 -21.76 -16.09
C GLY A 124 9.13 -21.04 -14.76
N ALA A 125 9.67 -19.82 -14.62
CA ALA A 125 9.47 -18.97 -13.44
C ALA A 125 9.67 -17.50 -13.82
N HIS A 126 9.11 -16.56 -13.03
CA HIS A 126 9.39 -15.15 -13.18
C HIS A 126 10.09 -14.59 -11.93
N GLN A 127 10.86 -13.52 -12.13
CA GLN A 127 11.55 -12.77 -11.07
C GLN A 127 11.15 -11.28 -11.06
N ASN A 128 10.02 -10.94 -11.66
CA ASN A 128 9.55 -9.56 -11.68
C ASN A 128 9.18 -9.12 -10.24
N PRO A 129 9.88 -8.14 -9.65
CA PRO A 129 9.68 -7.74 -8.25
C PRO A 129 8.40 -6.97 -8.01
N TYR A 130 7.66 -6.60 -9.06
CA TYR A 130 6.42 -5.84 -8.99
C TYR A 130 5.17 -6.72 -9.19
N VAL A 131 5.35 -8.00 -9.48
CA VAL A 131 4.24 -8.97 -9.58
C VAL A 131 4.19 -9.79 -8.30
N PHE A 132 3.18 -9.53 -7.51
CA PHE A 132 2.97 -10.21 -6.23
C PHE A 132 2.13 -11.46 -6.42
N GLY A 133 2.65 -12.59 -5.96
CA GLY A 133 2.01 -13.89 -6.06
C GLY A 133 1.00 -14.18 -4.94
N PHE A 134 0.52 -15.41 -4.95
CA PHE A 134 -0.46 -15.93 -4.00
C PHE A 134 -0.04 -15.79 -2.54
N ASP A 135 1.23 -15.96 -2.23
CA ASP A 135 1.80 -15.82 -0.89
C ASP A 135 1.57 -14.42 -0.29
N HIS A 136 1.67 -13.37 -1.09
CA HIS A 136 1.38 -12.00 -0.69
C HIS A 136 -0.10 -11.78 -0.40
N SER A 137 -0.98 -12.39 -1.21
CA SER A 137 -2.42 -12.33 -0.99
C SER A 137 -2.81 -13.01 0.32
N VAL A 138 -2.23 -14.17 0.62
CA VAL A 138 -2.47 -14.90 1.87
C VAL A 138 -1.95 -14.11 3.08
N LYS A 139 -0.79 -13.46 2.97
CA LYS A 139 -0.29 -12.57 4.05
C LYS A 139 -1.26 -11.41 4.33
N GLY A 140 -1.83 -10.81 3.28
CA GLY A 140 -2.85 -9.77 3.43
C GLY A 140 -4.11 -10.26 4.14
N LEU A 141 -4.63 -11.43 3.75
CA LEU A 141 -5.79 -12.04 4.40
C LEU A 141 -5.52 -12.39 5.87
N ASN A 142 -4.32 -12.90 6.17
CA ASN A 142 -3.92 -13.21 7.55
C ASN A 142 -3.84 -11.94 8.41
N LEU A 143 -3.41 -10.82 7.84
CA LEU A 143 -3.41 -9.54 8.56
C LEU A 143 -4.82 -9.15 8.99
N PHE A 144 -5.80 -9.23 8.08
CA PHE A 144 -7.18 -8.92 8.41
C PHE A 144 -7.80 -9.92 9.38
N ALA A 145 -7.50 -11.21 9.25
CA ALA A 145 -7.95 -12.23 10.21
C ALA A 145 -7.39 -11.98 11.61
N ALA A 146 -6.12 -11.61 11.72
CA ALA A 146 -5.50 -11.25 12.99
C ALA A 146 -6.12 -9.96 13.57
N ALA A 147 -6.43 -8.98 12.75
CA ALA A 147 -7.12 -7.77 13.20
C ALA A 147 -8.52 -8.07 13.78
N CYS A 148 -9.28 -8.95 13.14
CA CYS A 148 -10.57 -9.40 13.66
C CYS A 148 -10.43 -10.09 15.04
N LYS A 149 -9.48 -11.02 15.18
CA LYS A 149 -9.19 -11.68 16.46
C LYS A 149 -8.74 -10.68 17.52
N SER A 150 -7.83 -9.78 17.19
CA SER A 150 -7.36 -8.75 18.11
C SER A 150 -8.52 -7.90 18.64
N ASN A 151 -9.46 -7.55 17.78
CA ASN A 151 -10.67 -6.81 18.17
C ASN A 151 -11.60 -7.63 19.05
N GLU A 152 -11.77 -8.93 18.77
CA GLU A 152 -12.64 -9.83 19.52
C GLU A 152 -12.10 -10.08 20.93
N TYR A 153 -10.80 -10.32 21.06
CA TYR A 153 -10.17 -10.71 22.32
C TYR A 153 -9.47 -9.57 23.07
N GLY A 154 -9.38 -8.38 22.50
CA GLY A 154 -8.69 -7.23 23.10
C GLY A 154 -7.19 -7.46 23.29
N SER A 155 -6.56 -8.30 22.45
CA SER A 155 -5.18 -8.75 22.59
C SER A 155 -4.35 -8.46 21.33
N TRP A 156 -3.01 -8.47 21.49
CA TRP A 156 -2.09 -8.49 20.38
C TRP A 156 -2.07 -9.87 19.74
N GLU A 157 -2.26 -9.90 18.41
CA GLU A 157 -2.19 -11.13 17.62
C GLU A 157 -0.90 -11.16 16.80
N GLU A 158 -0.19 -12.27 16.86
CA GLU A 158 1.04 -12.47 16.08
C GLU A 158 0.72 -12.97 14.68
N LEU A 159 1.31 -12.31 13.66
CA LEU A 159 1.26 -12.78 12.29
C LEU A 159 2.31 -13.87 12.10
N LYS A 160 1.87 -15.12 12.05
CA LYS A 160 2.74 -16.25 11.76
C LYS A 160 3.14 -16.26 10.28
N PRO A 161 4.38 -16.67 9.96
CA PRO A 161 4.78 -16.92 8.58
C PRO A 161 3.83 -17.90 7.91
N VAL A 162 3.47 -17.62 6.68
CA VAL A 162 2.74 -18.59 5.86
C VAL A 162 3.75 -19.61 5.35
N VAL A 163 3.58 -20.86 5.76
CA VAL A 163 4.35 -22.00 5.29
C VAL A 163 3.46 -22.73 4.28
N PHE A 164 3.94 -22.89 3.05
CA PHE A 164 3.29 -23.65 1.98
C PHE A 164 3.98 -25.00 1.82
#